data_30eb8ea9617c35e5b113e1e920481288
#
_entry.id   30eb8ea9617c35e5b113e1e920481288
#
_cell.length_a   1.000
_cell.length_b   1.000
_cell.length_c   1.000
_cell.angle_alpha   90.00
_cell.angle_beta   90.00
_cell.angle_gamma   90.00
#
_symmetry.space_group_name_H-M   'P 1'
#
loop_
_entity.id
_entity.type
_entity.pdbx_description
1 polymer ?
#
loop_
_entity_poly.entity_id
_entity_poly.type
_entity_poly.pdbx_seq_one_letter_code
_entity_poly.pdbx_strand_id
1 'polypeptide(L)'
;MPYALVFTDDYTRRVVRFLKRHPALKNQYAKTLALLEINPHHPSLRLHALSGRLAGVHSVSINLSYRITLELLIQDQQIIPLNVGDHDAVY
;
A
#
# COMPACT_ATOMS: atom_id res chain seq x y z
N MET A 1 18.56 1.33 -3.75
CA MET A 1 18.22 -0.09 -3.96
C MET A 1 16.70 -0.25 -3.98
N PRO A 2 16.15 -1.03 -4.88
CA PRO A 2 14.71 -1.24 -4.89
C PRO A 2 14.25 -2.03 -3.66
N TYR A 3 12.99 -1.82 -3.29
CA TYR A 3 12.37 -2.58 -2.23
C TYR A 3 11.64 -3.80 -2.81
N ALA A 4 11.66 -4.91 -2.09
CA ALA A 4 10.91 -6.10 -2.48
C ALA A 4 9.50 -6.02 -1.89
N LEU A 5 8.49 -6.20 -2.74
CA LEU A 5 7.10 -6.31 -2.30
C LEU A 5 6.82 -7.76 -1.92
N VAL A 6 6.34 -7.96 -0.70
CA VAL A 6 6.01 -9.29 -0.18
C VAL A 6 4.50 -9.37 -0.03
N PHE A 7 3.86 -10.19 -0.87
CA PHE A 7 2.41 -10.33 -0.88
C PHE A 7 1.99 -11.55 -0.07
N THR A 8 1.22 -11.31 0.99
CA THR A 8 0.60 -12.40 1.75
C THR A 8 -0.67 -12.88 1.04
N ASP A 9 -1.09 -14.11 1.35
CA ASP A 9 -2.35 -14.63 0.81
C ASP A 9 -3.54 -13.78 1.24
N ASP A 10 -3.52 -13.29 2.48
CA ASP A 10 -4.58 -12.43 3.00
C ASP A 10 -4.69 -11.14 2.19
N TYR A 11 -3.56 -10.46 1.97
CA TYR A 11 -3.58 -9.23 1.17
C TYR A 11 -4.01 -9.49 -0.26
N THR A 12 -3.53 -10.57 -0.87
CA THR A 12 -3.90 -10.93 -2.24
C THR A 12 -5.40 -11.08 -2.38
N ARG A 13 -6.06 -11.76 -1.42
CA ARG A 13 -7.52 -11.87 -1.43
C ARG A 13 -8.20 -10.51 -1.31
N ARG A 14 -7.68 -9.64 -0.46
CA ARG A 14 -8.23 -8.29 -0.26
C ARG A 14 -8.12 -7.44 -1.52
N VAL A 15 -6.96 -7.44 -2.17
CA VAL A 15 -6.76 -6.60 -3.35
C VAL A 15 -7.53 -7.12 -4.56
N VAL A 16 -7.67 -8.42 -4.72
CA VAL A 16 -8.50 -8.98 -5.79
C VAL A 16 -9.94 -8.50 -5.62
N ARG A 17 -10.46 -8.56 -4.41
CA ARG A 17 -11.82 -8.10 -4.10
C ARG A 17 -11.98 -6.60 -4.35
N PHE A 18 -10.99 -5.83 -3.91
CA PHE A 18 -10.97 -4.38 -4.11
C PHE A 18 -10.99 -4.01 -5.60
N LEU A 19 -10.14 -4.64 -6.41
CA LEU A 19 -10.05 -4.33 -7.84
C LEU A 19 -11.28 -4.79 -8.63
N LYS A 20 -11.97 -5.83 -8.16
CA LYS A 20 -13.26 -6.22 -8.74
C LYS A 20 -14.33 -5.14 -8.56
N ARG A 21 -14.31 -4.47 -7.41
CA ARG A 21 -15.23 -3.35 -7.13
C ARG A 21 -14.82 -2.07 -7.83
N HIS A 22 -13.51 -1.91 -8.09
CA HIS A 22 -12.94 -0.68 -8.64
C HIS A 22 -12.04 -0.99 -9.84
N PRO A 23 -12.60 -1.55 -10.93
CA PRO A 23 -11.77 -1.95 -12.07
C PRO A 23 -11.04 -0.77 -12.73
N ALA A 24 -11.58 0.44 -12.62
CA ALA A 24 -10.93 1.64 -13.17
C ALA A 24 -9.63 1.99 -12.44
N LEU A 25 -9.41 1.47 -11.24
CA LEU A 25 -8.20 1.76 -10.45
C LEU A 25 -7.05 0.80 -10.72
N LYS A 26 -7.22 -0.20 -11.56
CA LYS A 26 -6.22 -1.23 -11.79
C LYS A 26 -4.88 -0.64 -12.23
N ASN A 27 -4.90 0.27 -13.20
CA ASN A 27 -3.67 0.89 -13.70
C ASN A 27 -3.01 1.77 -12.65
N GLN A 28 -3.81 2.56 -11.93
CA GLN A 28 -3.28 3.43 -10.88
C GLN A 28 -2.69 2.60 -9.72
N TYR A 29 -3.33 1.50 -9.38
CA TYR A 29 -2.82 0.58 -8.37
C TYR A 29 -1.47 0.00 -8.80
N ALA A 30 -1.35 -0.46 -10.04
CA ALA A 30 -0.10 -1.00 -10.57
C ALA A 30 1.02 0.03 -10.54
N LYS A 31 0.72 1.29 -10.89
CA LYS A 31 1.70 2.39 -10.81
C LYS A 31 2.15 2.64 -9.39
N THR A 32 1.22 2.57 -8.44
CA THR A 32 1.55 2.74 -7.01
C THR A 32 2.53 1.68 -6.54
N LEU A 33 2.30 0.41 -6.91
CA LEU A 33 3.22 -0.67 -6.56
C LEU A 33 4.59 -0.47 -7.20
N ALA A 34 4.63 -0.05 -8.45
CA ALA A 34 5.90 0.19 -9.15
C ALA A 34 6.70 1.30 -8.45
N LEU A 35 6.05 2.38 -8.04
CA LEU A 35 6.70 3.45 -7.28
C LEU A 35 7.21 2.99 -5.94
N LEU A 36 6.42 2.16 -5.23
CA LEU A 36 6.85 1.61 -3.94
C LEU A 36 8.14 0.81 -4.06
N GLU A 37 8.28 0.01 -5.12
CA GLU A 37 9.49 -0.77 -5.35
C GLU A 37 10.71 0.13 -5.56
N ILE A 38 10.54 1.21 -6.32
CA ILE A 38 11.64 2.12 -6.66
C ILE A 38 12.00 3.01 -5.48
N ASN A 39 10.99 3.64 -4.87
CA ASN A 39 11.21 4.60 -3.79
C ASN A 39 9.91 4.82 -3.01
N PRO A 40 9.75 4.18 -1.84
CA PRO A 40 8.55 4.37 -1.03
C PRO A 40 8.37 5.80 -0.52
N HIS A 41 9.44 6.61 -0.58
CA HIS A 41 9.40 8.02 -0.17
C HIS A 41 9.06 8.97 -1.32
N HIS A 42 8.69 8.46 -2.49
CA HIS A 42 8.29 9.31 -3.61
C HIS A 42 7.12 10.20 -3.19
N PRO A 43 7.18 11.53 -3.47
CA PRO A 43 6.17 12.46 -2.95
C PRO A 43 4.72 12.12 -3.33
N SER A 44 4.49 11.55 -4.51
CA SER A 44 3.14 11.22 -4.95
C SER A 44 2.50 10.10 -4.14
N LEU A 45 3.29 9.29 -3.43
CA LEU A 45 2.78 8.21 -2.58
C LEU A 45 2.25 8.72 -1.24
N ARG A 46 2.68 9.89 -0.80
CA ARG A 46 2.28 10.48 0.49
C ARG A 46 2.44 9.49 1.64
N LEU A 47 3.60 8.83 1.67
CA LEU A 47 3.92 7.89 2.74
C LEU A 47 3.88 8.57 4.10
N HIS A 48 3.15 7.99 5.04
CA HIS A 48 3.18 8.47 6.42
C HIS A 48 2.95 7.34 7.40
N ALA A 49 3.56 7.48 8.58
CA ALA A 49 3.40 6.52 9.66
C ALA A 49 2.05 6.75 10.36
N LEU A 50 1.41 5.67 10.73
CA LEU A 50 0.17 5.70 11.50
C LEU A 50 0.47 5.62 12.99
N SER A 51 -0.51 6.00 13.80
CA SER A 51 -0.35 6.05 15.26
C SER A 51 -1.46 5.28 15.96
N GLY A 52 -1.44 5.26 17.29
CA GLY A 52 -2.43 4.55 18.08
C GLY A 52 -2.32 3.04 17.88
N ARG A 53 -3.45 2.38 17.70
CA ARG A 53 -3.49 0.93 17.48
C ARG A 53 -2.81 0.48 16.21
N LEU A 54 -2.56 1.40 15.28
CA LEU A 54 -1.89 1.12 14.01
C LEU A 54 -0.43 1.56 14.03
N ALA A 55 0.16 1.81 15.19
CA ALA A 55 1.56 2.16 15.31
C ALA A 55 2.43 1.07 14.68
N GLY A 56 3.44 1.47 13.89
CA GLY A 56 4.29 0.54 13.14
C GLY A 56 3.81 0.27 11.72
N VAL A 57 2.60 0.72 11.38
CA VAL A 57 2.05 0.60 10.03
C VAL A 57 2.19 1.94 9.31
N HIS A 58 2.45 1.88 8.02
CA HIS A 58 2.50 3.06 7.15
C HIS A 58 1.35 3.03 6.15
N SER A 59 1.04 4.19 5.59
CA SER A 59 0.00 4.34 4.57
C SER A 59 0.56 5.05 3.36
N VAL A 60 0.19 4.59 2.16
CA VAL A 60 0.48 5.29 0.90
C VAL A 60 -0.82 5.51 0.12
N SER A 61 -0.84 6.55 -0.70
CA SER A 61 -2.02 6.90 -1.50
C SER A 61 -1.97 6.21 -2.85
N ILE A 62 -3.08 5.57 -3.25
CA ILE A 62 -3.33 5.21 -4.65
C ILE A 62 -3.83 6.44 -5.39
N ASN A 63 -4.80 7.12 -4.78
CA ASN A 63 -5.32 8.42 -5.20
C ASN A 63 -5.85 9.16 -3.97
N LEU A 64 -6.67 10.19 -4.16
CA LEU A 64 -7.19 10.97 -3.05
C LEU A 64 -8.15 10.17 -2.16
N SER A 65 -8.80 9.14 -2.69
CA SER A 65 -9.82 8.38 -1.99
C SER A 65 -9.35 7.05 -1.44
N TYR A 66 -8.33 6.43 -2.04
CA TYR A 66 -7.94 5.06 -1.71
C TYR A 66 -6.47 4.97 -1.32
N ARG A 67 -6.19 4.08 -0.37
CA ARG A 67 -4.86 3.93 0.24
C ARG A 67 -4.51 2.46 0.41
N ILE A 68 -3.19 2.21 0.52
CA ILE A 68 -2.65 0.91 0.92
C ILE A 68 -1.98 1.11 2.27
N THR A 69 -2.32 0.28 3.25
CA THR A 69 -1.57 0.20 4.50
C THR A 69 -0.54 -0.92 4.37
N LEU A 70 0.64 -0.71 4.95
CA LEU A 70 1.76 -1.62 4.75
C LEU A 70 2.74 -1.55 5.91
N GLU A 71 3.56 -2.58 6.05
CA GLU A 71 4.75 -2.55 6.88
C GLU A 71 5.95 -2.21 6.02
N LEU A 72 6.76 -1.25 6.47
CA LEU A 72 7.96 -0.81 5.79
C LEU A 72 9.16 -1.28 6.59
N LEU A 73 9.89 -2.26 6.06
CA LEU A 73 11.07 -2.83 6.69
C LEU A 73 12.31 -2.27 6.00
N ILE A 74 12.82 -1.17 6.53
CA ILE A 74 13.90 -0.41 5.90
C ILE A 74 15.19 -1.23 5.82
N GLN A 75 15.55 -1.90 6.91
CA GLN A 75 16.79 -2.68 6.95
C GLN A 75 16.78 -3.86 5.98
N ASP A 76 15.63 -4.51 5.86
CA ASP A 76 15.46 -5.65 4.96
C ASP A 76 15.10 -5.22 3.54
N GLN A 77 14.80 -3.94 3.34
CA GLN A 77 14.33 -3.38 2.07
C GLN A 77 13.11 -4.13 1.55
N GLN A 78 12.15 -4.36 2.44
CA GLN A 78 10.90 -5.06 2.13
C GLN A 78 9.71 -4.20 2.47
N ILE A 79 8.66 -4.36 1.68
CA ILE A 79 7.35 -3.73 1.91
C ILE A 79 6.32 -4.84 1.92
N ILE A 80 5.54 -4.90 2.99
CA ILE A 80 4.51 -5.93 3.16
C ILE A 80 3.16 -5.22 3.19
N PRO A 81 2.42 -5.19 2.06
CA PRO A 81 1.07 -4.63 2.05
C PRO A 81 0.14 -5.41 2.97
N LEU A 82 -0.71 -4.71 3.70
CA LEU A 82 -1.61 -5.30 4.68
C LEU A 82 -3.07 -5.18 4.27
N ASN A 83 -3.48 -4.00 3.79
CA ASN A 83 -4.86 -3.75 3.42
C ASN A 83 -4.94 -2.68 2.34
N VAL A 84 -6.06 -2.63 1.64
CA VAL A 84 -6.33 -1.67 0.57
C VAL A 84 -7.79 -1.27 0.63
N GLY A 85 -8.06 0.03 0.44
CA GLY A 85 -9.42 0.54 0.47
C GLY A 85 -9.45 2.03 0.75
N ASP A 86 -10.64 2.55 1.10
CA ASP A 86 -10.78 3.92 1.52
C ASP A 86 -10.32 4.08 2.98
N HIS A 87 -10.37 5.31 3.49
CA HIS A 87 -9.90 5.61 4.84
C HIS A 87 -10.57 4.71 5.89
N ASP A 88 -11.87 4.52 5.79
CA ASP A 88 -12.60 3.74 6.78
C ASP A 88 -12.28 2.25 6.71
N ALA A 89 -12.00 1.73 5.52
CA ALA A 89 -11.69 0.32 5.33
C ALA A 89 -10.31 -0.05 5.87
N VAL A 90 -9.31 0.87 5.80
CA VAL A 90 -7.93 0.56 6.16
C VAL A 90 -7.53 1.08 7.54
N TYR A 91 -8.24 2.06 8.05
CA TYR A 91 -7.97 2.64 9.35
C TYR A 91 -9.05 2.26 10.35
#